data_e05e9d7551bec489c2c5e8109de3d31b
#
_entry.id   e05e9d7551bec489c2c5e8109de3d31b
#
_cell.length_a   1.000
_cell.length_b   1.000
_cell.length_c   1.000
_cell.angle_alpha   90.00
_cell.angle_beta   90.00
_cell.angle_gamma   90.00
#
_symmetry.space_group_name_H-M   'P 1'
#
loop_
_entity.id
_entity.type
_entity.pdbx_description
1 polymer ?
#
loop_
_entity_poly.entity_id
_entity_poly.type
_entity_poly.pdbx_seq_one_letter_code
_entity_poly.pdbx_strand_id
1 'polypeptide(L)'
;MKKDEIQLLFYKSRGPGGQRKNRKQTAVKAVHLPTGLTARATEYRSQAKNRQLALERLEAKVQRLKQPVKKRIPTRKPLFVRQKEIREKKIHSEKKSLRKTVVIE
;
A
#
# COMPACT_ATOMS: atom_id res chain seq x y z
N MET A 1 4.59 -16.33 16.63
CA MET A 1 3.37 -15.82 17.31
C MET A 1 2.75 -16.92 18.14
N LYS A 2 2.36 -16.60 19.35
CA LYS A 2 1.63 -17.55 20.20
C LYS A 2 0.17 -17.60 19.77
N LYS A 3 -0.43 -18.80 19.82
CA LYS A 3 -1.85 -18.97 19.43
C LYS A 3 -2.80 -18.13 20.28
N ASP A 4 -2.47 -17.93 21.55
CA ASP A 4 -3.29 -17.17 22.50
C ASP A 4 -3.34 -15.66 22.19
N GLU A 5 -2.41 -15.18 21.39
CA GLU A 5 -2.32 -13.76 20.99
C GLU A 5 -3.11 -13.45 19.72
N ILE A 6 -3.66 -14.47 19.07
CA ILE A 6 -4.37 -14.34 17.79
C ILE A 6 -5.85 -14.60 17.99
N GLN A 7 -6.67 -13.65 17.56
CA GLN A 7 -8.12 -13.79 17.48
C GLN A 7 -8.54 -13.98 16.03
N LEU A 8 -9.31 -15.02 15.77
CA LEU A 8 -9.86 -15.28 14.45
C LEU A 8 -11.34 -14.89 14.42
N LEU A 9 -11.72 -14.10 13.44
CA LEU A 9 -13.09 -13.70 13.19
C LEU A 9 -13.51 -14.21 11.82
N PHE A 10 -14.69 -14.80 11.75
CA PHE A 10 -15.26 -15.33 10.51
C PHE A 10 -16.43 -14.45 10.09
N TYR A 11 -16.52 -14.14 8.81
CA TYR A 11 -17.59 -13.29 8.29
C TYR A 11 -17.91 -13.64 6.83
N LYS A 12 -19.00 -13.08 6.32
CA LYS A 12 -19.39 -13.20 4.92
C LYS A 12 -18.73 -12.06 4.14
N SER A 13 -18.02 -12.39 3.07
CA SER A 13 -17.37 -11.36 2.25
C SER A 13 -18.43 -10.58 1.46
N ARG A 14 -18.16 -9.29 1.23
CA ARG A 14 -19.04 -8.42 0.43
C ARG A 14 -18.81 -8.65 -1.07
N GLY A 15 -19.81 -8.30 -1.88
CA GLY A 15 -19.75 -8.29 -3.33
C GLY A 15 -20.63 -9.35 -3.97
N PRO A 16 -20.72 -9.37 -5.31
CA PRO A 16 -21.50 -10.35 -6.03
C PRO A 16 -20.94 -11.76 -5.81
N GLY A 17 -21.79 -12.72 -5.53
CA GLY A 17 -21.39 -14.09 -5.31
C GLY A 17 -22.57 -15.03 -5.30
N GLY A 18 -22.29 -16.34 -5.48
CA GLY A 18 -23.28 -17.39 -5.46
C GLY A 18 -23.84 -17.67 -4.07
N GLN A 19 -24.74 -18.65 -3.98
CA GLN A 19 -25.42 -19.02 -2.74
C GLN A 19 -24.46 -19.35 -1.59
N ARG A 20 -23.34 -20.00 -1.89
CA ARG A 20 -22.35 -20.40 -0.87
C ARG A 20 -21.77 -19.20 -0.14
N LYS A 21 -21.44 -18.13 -0.90
CA LYS A 21 -20.90 -16.89 -0.33
C LYS A 21 -21.91 -16.21 0.60
N ASN A 22 -23.19 -16.29 0.26
CA ASN A 22 -24.27 -15.70 1.04
C ASN A 22 -24.68 -16.54 2.26
N ARG A 23 -24.40 -17.84 2.24
CA ARG A 23 -24.79 -18.78 3.32
C ARG A 23 -23.67 -19.08 4.30
N LYS A 24 -22.40 -19.15 3.82
CA LYS A 24 -21.26 -19.59 4.64
C LYS A 24 -20.30 -18.43 4.90
N GLN A 25 -19.84 -18.33 6.13
CA GLN A 25 -18.82 -17.38 6.55
C GLN A 25 -17.44 -17.92 6.18
N THR A 26 -17.04 -17.75 4.93
CA THR A 26 -15.73 -18.21 4.43
C THR A 26 -14.62 -17.21 4.60
N ALA A 27 -14.94 -15.91 4.70
CA ALA A 27 -13.96 -14.88 4.92
C ALA A 27 -13.41 -14.91 6.35
N VAL A 28 -12.11 -14.70 6.48
CA VAL A 28 -11.42 -14.77 7.78
C VAL A 28 -10.65 -13.48 8.02
N LYS A 29 -10.77 -12.96 9.24
CA LYS A 29 -9.99 -11.86 9.76
C LYS A 29 -9.18 -12.34 10.94
N ALA A 30 -7.87 -12.24 10.86
CA ALA A 30 -6.96 -12.55 11.97
C ALA A 30 -6.50 -11.24 12.64
N VAL A 31 -6.57 -11.21 13.95
CA VAL A 31 -6.16 -10.04 14.76
C VAL A 31 -5.07 -10.47 15.72
N HIS A 32 -3.95 -9.76 15.70
CA HIS A 32 -2.88 -9.94 16.69
C HIS A 32 -3.15 -8.98 17.86
N LEU A 33 -3.59 -9.53 18.98
CA LEU A 33 -4.05 -8.75 20.13
C LEU A 33 -3.01 -7.78 20.69
N PRO A 34 -1.72 -8.19 20.90
CA PRO A 34 -0.74 -7.29 21.48
C PRO A 34 -0.42 -6.04 20.64
N THR A 35 -0.41 -6.16 19.32
CA THR A 35 -0.07 -5.06 18.40
C THR A 35 -1.28 -4.42 17.75
N GLY A 36 -2.43 -5.10 17.78
CA GLY A 36 -3.63 -4.64 17.08
C GLY A 36 -3.59 -4.81 15.56
N LEU A 37 -2.56 -5.43 15.01
CA LEU A 37 -2.46 -5.68 13.58
C LEU A 37 -3.52 -6.67 13.11
N THR A 38 -4.09 -6.42 11.93
CA THR A 38 -5.11 -7.27 11.35
C THR A 38 -4.74 -7.71 9.94
N ALA A 39 -5.15 -8.93 9.59
CA ALA A 39 -5.02 -9.46 8.24
C ALA A 39 -6.32 -10.14 7.83
N ARG A 40 -6.71 -10.00 6.58
CA ARG A 40 -7.92 -10.58 6.03
C ARG A 40 -7.59 -11.51 4.88
N ALA A 41 -8.40 -12.54 4.71
CA ALA A 41 -8.32 -13.45 3.57
C ALA A 41 -9.72 -13.82 3.11
N THR A 42 -10.00 -13.56 1.84
CA THR A 42 -11.31 -13.82 1.22
C THR A 42 -11.20 -14.52 -0.14
N GLU A 43 -9.97 -14.78 -0.61
CA GLU A 43 -9.69 -15.24 -1.97
C GLU A 43 -10.10 -16.67 -2.24
N TYR A 44 -10.08 -17.51 -1.22
CA TYR A 44 -10.41 -18.94 -1.38
C TYR A 44 -11.87 -19.23 -1.04
N ARG A 45 -12.39 -20.27 -1.66
CA ARG A 45 -13.71 -20.79 -1.38
C ARG A 45 -13.77 -21.52 -0.03
N SER A 46 -12.65 -22.10 0.39
CA SER A 46 -12.52 -22.84 1.64
C SER A 46 -12.19 -21.92 2.81
N GLN A 47 -12.94 -22.01 3.91
CA GLN A 47 -12.67 -21.28 5.15
C GLN A 47 -11.31 -21.65 5.72
N ALA A 48 -10.92 -22.93 5.67
CA ALA A 48 -9.64 -23.41 6.18
C ALA A 48 -8.46 -22.78 5.43
N LYS A 49 -8.55 -22.68 4.11
CA LYS A 49 -7.52 -22.03 3.30
C LYS A 49 -7.43 -20.52 3.58
N ASN A 50 -8.56 -19.86 3.73
CA ASN A 50 -8.61 -18.44 4.09
C ASN A 50 -8.01 -18.19 5.47
N ARG A 51 -8.29 -19.07 6.44
CA ARG A 51 -7.70 -19.00 7.77
C ARG A 51 -6.19 -19.11 7.73
N GLN A 52 -5.66 -20.07 7.00
CA GLN A 52 -4.22 -20.24 6.82
C GLN A 52 -3.59 -19.02 6.17
N LEU A 53 -4.20 -18.51 5.09
CA LEU A 53 -3.71 -17.32 4.39
C LEU A 53 -3.74 -16.07 5.28
N ALA A 54 -4.79 -15.89 6.06
CA ALA A 54 -4.90 -14.78 7.00
C ALA A 54 -3.80 -14.84 8.07
N LEU A 55 -3.51 -16.02 8.59
CA LEU A 55 -2.43 -16.22 9.56
C LEU A 55 -1.06 -15.93 8.97
N GLU A 56 -0.78 -16.37 7.75
CA GLU A 56 0.47 -16.10 7.04
C GLU A 56 0.66 -14.59 6.81
N ARG A 57 -0.39 -13.91 6.39
CA ARG A 57 -0.37 -12.45 6.18
C ARG A 57 -0.17 -11.69 7.48
N LEU A 58 -0.80 -12.14 8.55
CA LEU A 58 -0.63 -11.54 9.87
C LEU A 58 0.79 -11.70 10.38
N GLU A 59 1.36 -12.90 10.25
CA GLU A 59 2.74 -13.20 10.63
C GLU A 59 3.73 -12.31 9.87
N ALA A 60 3.54 -12.16 8.56
CA ALA A 60 4.36 -11.28 7.74
C ALA A 60 4.30 -9.82 8.20
N LYS A 61 3.12 -9.34 8.59
CA LYS A 61 2.95 -7.99 9.13
C LYS A 61 3.66 -7.80 10.47
N VAL A 62 3.55 -8.78 11.37
CA VAL A 62 4.22 -8.74 12.68
C VAL A 62 5.73 -8.75 12.53
N GLN A 63 6.26 -9.59 11.64
CA GLN A 63 7.71 -9.63 11.36
C GLN A 63 8.20 -8.31 10.75
N ARG A 64 7.42 -7.73 9.85
CA ARG A 64 7.76 -6.43 9.25
C ARG A 64 7.81 -5.32 10.30
N LEU A 65 6.92 -5.37 11.30
CA LEU A 65 6.94 -4.42 12.41
C LEU A 65 8.20 -4.55 13.27
N LYS A 66 8.73 -5.76 13.44
CA LYS A 66 9.95 -6.03 14.21
C LYS A 66 11.22 -5.64 13.48
N GLN A 67 11.18 -5.47 12.16
CA GLN A 67 12.35 -5.10 11.37
C GLN A 67 12.71 -3.62 11.60
N PRO A 68 14.01 -3.31 11.80
CA PRO A 68 14.43 -1.92 11.93
C PRO A 68 14.22 -1.17 10.61
N VAL A 69 13.64 0.00 10.71
CA VAL A 69 13.47 0.88 9.55
C VAL A 69 14.79 1.59 9.27
N LYS A 70 15.31 1.42 8.08
CA LYS A 70 16.51 2.13 7.65
C LYS A 70 16.23 3.63 7.55
N LYS A 71 17.10 4.42 8.19
CA LYS A 71 17.01 5.87 8.12
C LYS A 71 17.22 6.34 6.67
N ARG A 72 16.31 7.14 6.18
CA ARG A 72 16.45 7.77 4.86
C ARG A 72 17.57 8.81 4.90
N ILE A 73 18.54 8.63 4.03
CA ILE A 73 19.61 9.61 3.85
C ILE A 73 19.21 10.50 2.67
N PRO A 74 19.03 11.81 2.88
CA PRO A 74 18.71 12.69 1.77
C PRO A 74 19.88 12.75 0.80
N THR A 75 19.60 12.51 -0.47
CA THR A 75 20.60 12.61 -1.53
C THR A 75 20.43 13.95 -2.25
N ARG A 76 21.54 14.58 -2.55
CA ARG A 76 21.54 15.81 -3.37
C ARG A 76 21.35 15.42 -4.83
N LYS A 77 20.69 16.29 -5.57
CA LYS A 77 20.57 16.12 -7.01
C LYS A 77 21.96 16.22 -7.67
N PRO A 78 22.29 15.32 -8.62
CA PRO A 78 23.53 15.46 -9.38
C PRO A 78 23.61 16.78 -10.12
N LEU A 79 24.82 17.26 -10.34
CA LEU A 79 25.04 18.54 -11.04
C LEU A 79 24.40 18.59 -12.43
N PHE A 80 24.47 17.49 -13.17
CA PHE A 80 23.90 17.43 -14.53
C PHE A 80 22.37 17.58 -14.52
N VAL A 81 21.69 17.06 -13.49
CA VAL A 81 20.22 17.18 -13.33
C VAL A 81 19.87 18.64 -13.02
N ARG A 82 20.63 19.31 -12.14
CA ARG A 82 20.43 20.73 -11.85
C ARG A 82 20.61 21.59 -13.09
N GLN A 83 21.65 21.33 -13.86
CA GLN A 83 21.89 22.03 -15.13
C GLN A 83 20.77 21.82 -16.13
N LYS A 84 20.26 20.58 -16.22
CA LYS A 84 19.12 20.25 -17.08
C LYS A 84 17.86 21.01 -16.66
N GLU A 85 17.55 21.04 -15.39
CA GLU A 85 16.39 21.77 -14.86
C GLU A 85 16.49 23.28 -15.13
N ILE A 86 17.66 23.86 -14.92
CA ILE A 86 17.92 25.27 -15.20
C ILE A 86 17.73 25.56 -16.68
N ARG A 87 18.25 24.69 -17.55
CA ARG A 87 18.14 24.82 -19.01
C ARG A 87 16.66 24.74 -19.44
N GLU A 88 15.91 23.81 -18.91
CA GLU A 88 14.48 23.66 -19.21
C GLU A 88 13.68 24.90 -18.76
N LYS A 89 13.96 25.42 -17.57
CA LYS A 89 13.33 26.63 -17.06
C LYS A 89 13.67 27.85 -17.95
N LYS A 90 14.91 27.95 -18.40
CA LYS A 90 15.35 29.01 -19.26
C LYS A 90 14.66 28.99 -20.61
N ILE A 91 14.58 27.81 -21.25
CA ILE A 91 13.83 27.59 -22.50
C ILE A 91 12.37 27.97 -22.34
N HIS A 92 11.75 27.55 -21.25
CA HIS A 92 10.34 27.84 -20.97
C HIS A 92 10.12 29.35 -20.76
N SER A 93 11.03 30.02 -20.07
CA SER A 93 11.02 31.47 -19.88
C SER A 93 11.14 32.20 -21.20
N GLU A 94 12.03 31.78 -22.08
CA GLU A 94 12.20 32.34 -23.42
C GLU A 94 10.91 32.20 -24.25
N LYS A 95 10.28 31.01 -24.22
CA LYS A 95 9.01 30.80 -24.92
C LYS A 95 7.90 31.71 -24.40
N LYS A 96 7.81 31.90 -23.10
CA LYS A 96 6.85 32.86 -22.50
C LYS A 96 7.12 34.32 -22.92
N SER A 97 8.38 34.67 -22.95
CA SER A 97 8.80 36.01 -23.39
C SER A 97 8.39 36.26 -24.84
N LEU A 98 8.55 35.28 -25.73
CA LEU A 98 8.13 35.37 -27.12
C LEU A 98 6.62 35.46 -27.31
N ARG A 99 5.85 34.89 -26.35
CA ARG A 99 4.38 34.96 -26.39
C ARG A 99 3.83 36.29 -25.90
N LYS A 100 4.62 37.09 -25.18
CA LYS A 100 4.18 38.41 -24.78
C LYS A 100 3.94 39.25 -26.03
N THR A 101 2.80 39.89 -26.08
CA THR A 101 2.41 40.72 -27.17
C THR A 101 3.40 41.87 -27.29
N VAL A 102 4.10 41.92 -28.40
CA VAL A 102 4.94 43.09 -28.72
C VAL A 102 4.01 44.21 -29.09
N VAL A 103 4.01 45.26 -28.29
CA VAL A 103 3.26 46.45 -28.62
C VAL A 103 3.99 47.13 -29.77
N ILE A 104 3.39 47.03 -30.92
CA ILE A 104 3.88 47.76 -32.12
C ILE A 104 3.19 49.10 -32.12
N GLU A 105 3.94 50.14 -31.91
CA GLU A 105 3.43 51.48 -32.06
C GLU A 105 3.43 51.91 -33.54
#